data_9aee83fd4e3108c1c00404b68d0a446b
#
_entry.id   9aee83fd4e3108c1c00404b68d0a446b
#
_cell.length_a   1.000
_cell.length_b   1.000
_cell.length_c   1.000
_cell.angle_alpha   90.00
_cell.angle_beta   90.00
_cell.angle_gamma   90.00
#
_symmetry.space_group_name_H-M   'P 1'
#
loop_
_entity.id
_entity.type
_entity.pdbx_description
1 polymer ?
#
loop_
_entity_poly.entity_id
_entity_poly.type
_entity_poly.pdbx_seq_one_letter_code
_entity_poly.pdbx_strand_id
1 'polypeptide(L)'
;EKTEIDTRKEFQNKINEFPYDFSEVKGQETAKRAMEVAAAGGHNIILVGPPGSGKTMLAKRVPSILPPLTMKEALETTKIHSVAGKMGSNTSLMTVRPFRSPHHTISDVALVGGGTYPQPGEISLAHNGVLFLDELPEFKRAVLEVMRQPLEDREVTISRARFSVNYPSSFMLVASMNPSPSGYFPDDPNNTSSQTEMQRYMNKLSGPLLDRIDIHIEVQKVEFEQLAEKRKGESSIEIRDRVLKAREIQAKRYKELDINYNAQMGPKEIEKYCDLDS
;
A
#
# COMPACT_ATOMS: atom_id res chain seq x y z
N GLU A 1 21.46 11.63 34.23
CA GLU A 1 22.19 11.81 32.95
C GLU A 1 21.17 12.08 31.86
N LYS A 2 21.14 13.31 31.36
CA LYS A 2 20.38 13.62 30.14
C LYS A 2 21.17 13.05 28.97
N THR A 3 20.76 11.94 28.44
CA THR A 3 21.19 11.47 27.11
C THR A 3 20.62 12.45 26.09
N GLU A 4 21.48 13.30 25.55
CA GLU A 4 21.15 14.14 24.39
C GLU A 4 21.02 13.24 23.17
N ILE A 5 19.85 12.65 23.00
CA ILE A 5 19.50 11.96 21.77
C ILE A 5 19.19 13.03 20.74
N ASP A 6 20.10 13.25 19.80
CA ASP A 6 19.84 14.10 18.64
C ASP A 6 18.87 13.36 17.71
N THR A 7 17.58 13.54 17.95
CA THR A 7 16.49 12.92 17.22
C THR A 7 16.57 13.17 15.71
N ARG A 8 17.17 14.28 15.28
CA ARG A 8 17.35 14.60 13.86
C ARG A 8 18.43 13.72 13.22
N LYS A 9 19.54 13.52 13.92
CA LYS A 9 20.61 12.62 13.44
C LYS A 9 20.14 11.16 13.43
N GLU A 10 19.42 10.73 14.45
CA GLU A 10 18.85 9.40 14.50
C GLU A 10 17.83 9.17 13.35
N PHE A 11 16.99 10.17 13.07
CA PHE A 11 16.08 10.15 11.95
C PHE A 11 16.81 10.01 10.61
N GLN A 12 17.85 10.81 10.37
CA GLN A 12 18.63 10.76 9.13
C GLN A 12 19.36 9.43 8.94
N ASN A 13 19.87 8.82 10.00
CA ASN A 13 20.58 7.57 9.93
C ASN A 13 19.68 6.36 9.65
N LYS A 14 18.45 6.34 10.18
CA LYS A 14 17.53 5.19 10.08
C LYS A 14 16.56 5.27 8.91
N ILE A 15 16.47 6.39 8.22
CA ILE A 15 15.48 6.63 7.17
C ILE A 15 15.61 5.68 5.96
N ASN A 16 16.74 5.00 5.82
CA ASN A 16 17.07 4.12 4.70
C ASN A 16 17.22 2.63 5.09
N GLU A 17 16.89 2.26 6.32
CA GLU A 17 16.98 0.88 6.77
C GLU A 17 15.69 0.12 6.43
N PHE A 18 15.76 -0.75 5.42
CA PHE A 18 14.66 -1.63 5.03
C PHE A 18 15.09 -3.09 5.14
N PRO A 19 14.21 -3.98 5.65
CA PRO A 19 14.53 -5.41 5.81
C PRO A 19 14.56 -6.18 4.49
N TYR A 20 14.04 -5.59 3.40
CA TYR A 20 13.89 -6.22 2.07
C TYR A 20 14.34 -5.27 0.97
N ASP A 21 14.92 -5.83 -0.11
CA ASP A 21 15.37 -5.09 -1.28
C ASP A 21 14.81 -5.71 -2.57
N PHE A 22 14.50 -4.87 -3.56
CA PHE A 22 13.99 -5.32 -4.85
C PHE A 22 15.03 -6.11 -5.67
N SER A 23 16.34 -5.96 -5.41
CA SER A 23 17.39 -6.77 -6.05
C SER A 23 17.28 -8.26 -5.76
N GLU A 24 16.57 -8.64 -4.69
CA GLU A 24 16.29 -10.04 -4.34
C GLU A 24 15.16 -10.65 -5.20
N VAL A 25 14.37 -9.81 -5.88
CA VAL A 25 13.27 -10.25 -6.75
C VAL A 25 13.80 -10.57 -8.12
N LYS A 26 13.76 -11.84 -8.48
CA LYS A 26 14.16 -12.31 -9.81
C LYS A 26 12.98 -12.26 -10.77
N GLY A 27 13.23 -11.82 -12.01
CA GLY A 27 12.16 -11.61 -12.99
C GLY A 27 11.16 -10.55 -12.55
N GLN A 28 9.89 -10.73 -12.94
CA GLN A 28 8.75 -9.88 -12.55
C GLN A 28 8.91 -8.39 -12.97
N GLU A 29 9.56 -8.12 -14.08
CA GLU A 29 9.91 -6.75 -14.50
C GLU A 29 8.66 -5.87 -14.68
N THR A 30 7.58 -6.43 -15.23
CA THR A 30 6.30 -5.72 -15.40
C THR A 30 5.68 -5.35 -14.05
N ALA A 31 5.70 -6.28 -13.08
CA ALA A 31 5.18 -6.02 -11.74
C ALA A 31 6.04 -5.00 -10.98
N LYS A 32 7.37 -5.08 -11.08
CA LYS A 32 8.30 -4.09 -10.52
C LYS A 32 8.04 -2.70 -11.10
N ARG A 33 7.89 -2.60 -12.42
CA ARG A 33 7.58 -1.32 -13.08
C ARG A 33 6.22 -0.76 -12.66
N ALA A 34 5.20 -1.60 -12.55
CA ALA A 34 3.88 -1.18 -12.06
C ALA A 34 3.97 -0.65 -10.61
N MET A 35 4.74 -1.31 -9.74
CA MET A 35 4.97 -0.84 -8.37
C MET A 35 5.75 0.48 -8.31
N GLU A 36 6.74 0.66 -9.17
CA GLU A 36 7.47 1.92 -9.31
C GLU A 36 6.52 3.07 -9.69
N VAL A 37 5.66 2.85 -10.70
CA VAL A 37 4.66 3.84 -11.14
C VAL A 37 3.66 4.13 -10.01
N ALA A 38 3.17 3.07 -9.33
CA ALA A 38 2.27 3.21 -8.19
C ALA A 38 2.92 4.02 -7.05
N ALA A 39 4.16 3.73 -6.69
CA ALA A 39 4.92 4.46 -5.67
C ALA A 39 5.17 5.92 -6.07
N ALA A 40 5.47 6.18 -7.34
CA ALA A 40 5.68 7.52 -7.86
C ALA A 40 4.41 8.36 -7.85
N GLY A 41 3.28 7.81 -8.29
CA GLY A 41 1.99 8.50 -8.38
C GLY A 41 1.14 8.44 -7.11
N GLY A 42 1.49 7.60 -6.13
CA GLY A 42 0.66 7.34 -4.94
C GLY A 42 -0.59 6.52 -5.24
N HIS A 43 -0.53 5.69 -6.29
CA HIS A 43 -1.65 4.89 -6.77
C HIS A 43 -1.84 3.61 -5.97
N ASN A 44 -3.09 3.20 -5.81
CA ASN A 44 -3.43 1.89 -5.28
C ASN A 44 -3.23 0.82 -6.35
N ILE A 45 -2.76 -0.37 -5.95
CA ILE A 45 -2.42 -1.45 -6.87
C ILE A 45 -2.96 -2.79 -6.38
N ILE A 46 -3.45 -3.60 -7.31
CA ILE A 46 -3.80 -5.00 -7.08
C ILE A 46 -2.94 -5.94 -7.93
N LEU A 47 -2.40 -6.96 -7.28
CA LEU A 47 -1.58 -8.01 -7.87
C LEU A 47 -2.44 -9.25 -8.07
N VAL A 48 -2.67 -9.64 -9.31
CA VAL A 48 -3.46 -10.84 -9.67
C VAL A 48 -2.53 -11.91 -10.19
N GLY A 49 -2.49 -13.06 -9.54
CA GLY A 49 -1.62 -14.14 -10.00
C GLY A 49 -1.81 -15.44 -9.23
N PRO A 50 -1.31 -16.56 -9.75
CA PRO A 50 -1.46 -17.87 -9.13
C PRO A 50 -0.74 -17.94 -7.77
N PRO A 51 -1.08 -18.92 -6.92
CA PRO A 51 -0.33 -19.17 -5.70
C PRO A 51 1.17 -19.38 -5.99
N GLY A 52 2.02 -18.81 -5.15
CA GLY A 52 3.47 -18.89 -5.30
C GLY A 52 4.08 -17.99 -6.38
N SER A 53 3.32 -17.09 -7.00
CA SER A 53 3.86 -16.13 -7.98
C SER A 53 4.65 -14.97 -7.36
N GLY A 54 4.76 -14.88 -6.03
CA GLY A 54 5.58 -13.88 -5.35
C GLY A 54 4.87 -12.57 -4.99
N LYS A 55 3.52 -12.49 -5.06
CA LYS A 55 2.73 -11.29 -4.77
C LYS A 55 3.04 -10.69 -3.40
N THR A 56 3.01 -11.50 -2.35
CA THR A 56 3.31 -11.07 -0.97
C THR A 56 4.77 -10.62 -0.83
N MET A 57 5.70 -11.29 -1.52
CA MET A 57 7.12 -10.92 -1.55
C MET A 57 7.33 -9.54 -2.18
N LEU A 58 6.65 -9.27 -3.29
CA LEU A 58 6.66 -7.97 -3.96
C LEU A 58 6.07 -6.88 -3.05
N ALA A 59 4.88 -7.13 -2.47
CA ALA A 59 4.20 -6.17 -1.60
C ALA A 59 5.06 -5.73 -0.40
N LYS A 60 5.75 -6.64 0.26
CA LYS A 60 6.64 -6.36 1.41
C LYS A 60 7.81 -5.44 1.06
N ARG A 61 8.17 -5.32 -0.21
CA ARG A 61 9.28 -4.46 -0.69
C ARG A 61 8.83 -3.06 -1.06
N VAL A 62 7.53 -2.81 -1.22
CA VAL A 62 7.00 -1.48 -1.59
C VAL A 62 7.50 -0.36 -0.67
N PRO A 63 7.55 -0.51 0.66
CA PRO A 63 8.09 0.56 1.52
C PRO A 63 9.51 0.99 1.16
N SER A 64 10.35 0.11 0.62
CA SER A 64 11.74 0.41 0.27
C SER A 64 11.89 1.33 -0.96
N ILE A 65 10.87 1.43 -1.80
CA ILE A 65 10.85 2.29 -2.98
C ILE A 65 9.99 3.55 -2.81
N LEU A 66 9.24 3.65 -1.73
CA LEU A 66 8.50 4.88 -1.40
C LEU A 66 9.46 6.00 -0.99
N PRO A 67 9.11 7.27 -1.24
CA PRO A 67 9.85 8.41 -0.70
C PRO A 67 10.02 8.28 0.81
N PRO A 68 11.15 8.68 1.39
CA PRO A 68 11.33 8.69 2.83
C PRO A 68 10.25 9.55 3.52
N LEU A 69 9.97 9.25 4.80
CA LEU A 69 9.09 10.10 5.60
C LEU A 69 9.72 11.50 5.75
N THR A 70 8.91 12.54 5.56
CA THR A 70 9.26 13.86 6.05
C THR A 70 9.17 13.90 7.57
N MET A 71 9.79 14.89 8.22
CA MET A 71 9.68 15.04 9.68
C MET A 71 8.22 15.21 10.13
N LYS A 72 7.40 15.91 9.34
CA LYS A 72 5.96 16.08 9.61
C LYS A 72 5.24 14.74 9.56
N GLU A 73 5.42 13.97 8.49
CA GLU A 73 4.83 12.63 8.34
C GLU A 73 5.29 11.68 9.47
N ALA A 74 6.58 11.72 9.83
CA ALA A 74 7.13 10.92 10.92
C ALA A 74 6.47 11.22 12.27
N LEU A 75 6.26 12.51 12.58
CA LEU A 75 5.59 12.93 13.80
C LEU A 75 4.09 12.52 13.82
N GLU A 76 3.39 12.68 12.71
CA GLU A 76 1.98 12.28 12.58
C GLU A 76 1.84 10.75 12.77
N THR A 77 2.67 9.98 12.08
CA THR A 77 2.68 8.51 12.18
C THR A 77 3.01 8.05 13.60
N THR A 78 4.01 8.69 14.24
CA THR A 78 4.40 8.40 15.62
C THR A 78 3.26 8.63 16.60
N LYS A 79 2.53 9.73 16.45
CA LYS A 79 1.36 10.02 17.31
C LYS A 79 0.31 8.91 17.24
N ILE A 80 -0.04 8.46 16.04
CA ILE A 80 -1.02 7.40 15.84
C ILE A 80 -0.55 6.10 16.49
N HIS A 81 0.69 5.69 16.24
CA HIS A 81 1.27 4.47 16.80
C HIS A 81 1.42 4.55 18.33
N SER A 82 1.72 5.72 18.87
CA SER A 82 1.80 5.95 20.31
C SER A 82 0.43 5.80 21.00
N VAL A 83 -0.61 6.42 20.43
CA VAL A 83 -1.99 6.29 20.94
C VAL A 83 -2.46 4.84 20.90
N ALA A 84 -2.07 4.09 19.87
CA ALA A 84 -2.40 2.66 19.74
C ALA A 84 -1.55 1.74 20.64
N GLY A 85 -0.57 2.27 21.38
CA GLY A 85 0.36 1.46 22.18
C GLY A 85 1.25 0.54 21.33
N LYS A 86 1.53 0.92 20.07
CA LYS A 86 2.31 0.12 19.09
C LYS A 86 3.75 0.62 18.91
N MET A 87 4.19 1.58 19.72
CA MET A 87 5.58 2.02 19.74
C MET A 87 6.45 1.00 20.49
N GLY A 88 7.61 0.66 19.92
CA GLY A 88 8.61 -0.13 20.61
C GLY A 88 9.19 0.63 21.83
N SER A 89 9.63 -0.10 22.86
CA SER A 89 10.16 0.47 24.10
C SER A 89 11.32 1.46 23.89
N ASN A 90 12.08 1.30 22.80
CA ASN A 90 13.24 2.13 22.46
C ASN A 90 13.01 2.99 21.20
N THR A 91 11.77 3.13 20.74
CA THR A 91 11.45 3.90 19.52
C THR A 91 10.83 5.22 19.93
N SER A 92 11.55 6.32 19.75
CA SER A 92 11.06 7.67 20.01
C SER A 92 10.33 8.29 18.83
N LEU A 93 10.68 7.90 17.61
CA LEU A 93 10.14 8.42 16.37
C LEU A 93 10.07 7.32 15.31
N MET A 94 8.97 7.28 14.56
CA MET A 94 8.84 6.42 13.39
C MET A 94 9.69 7.00 12.25
N THR A 95 10.69 6.25 11.79
CA THR A 95 11.64 6.70 10.74
C THR A 95 11.34 6.04 9.39
N VAL A 96 10.62 4.94 9.41
CA VAL A 96 10.27 4.14 8.22
C VAL A 96 8.76 4.14 8.03
N ARG A 97 8.32 4.15 6.78
CA ARG A 97 6.89 4.05 6.44
C ARG A 97 6.32 2.74 6.95
N PRO A 98 5.20 2.77 7.69
CA PRO A 98 4.59 1.56 8.23
C PRO A 98 4.12 0.64 7.09
N PHE A 99 4.26 -0.66 7.32
CA PHE A 99 3.68 -1.71 6.49
C PHE A 99 2.72 -2.51 7.35
N ARG A 100 1.43 -2.42 7.05
CA ARG A 100 0.36 -3.15 7.77
C ARG A 100 -0.22 -4.22 6.86
N SER A 101 -0.33 -5.43 7.38
CA SER A 101 -0.85 -6.58 6.64
C SER A 101 -1.81 -7.37 7.55
N PRO A 102 -3.04 -6.86 7.73
CA PRO A 102 -4.04 -7.58 8.50
C PRO A 102 -4.46 -8.86 7.80
N HIS A 103 -4.74 -9.91 8.58
CA HIS A 103 -5.27 -11.16 8.05
C HIS A 103 -6.72 -10.98 7.57
N HIS A 104 -7.16 -11.74 6.58
CA HIS A 104 -8.51 -11.62 6.02
C HIS A 104 -9.65 -11.93 7.03
N THR A 105 -9.34 -12.59 8.16
CA THR A 105 -10.30 -12.82 9.25
C THR A 105 -10.49 -11.62 10.18
N ILE A 106 -9.80 -10.49 9.94
CA ILE A 106 -9.91 -9.28 10.73
C ILE A 106 -11.37 -8.80 10.83
N SER A 107 -11.76 -8.24 11.97
CA SER A 107 -13.05 -7.56 12.12
C SER A 107 -13.00 -6.13 11.56
N ASP A 108 -14.17 -5.59 11.21
CA ASP A 108 -14.33 -4.18 10.82
C ASP A 108 -13.80 -3.22 11.90
N VAL A 109 -14.09 -3.50 13.16
CA VAL A 109 -13.58 -2.70 14.31
C VAL A 109 -12.07 -2.75 14.41
N ALA A 110 -11.43 -3.90 14.18
CA ALA A 110 -9.98 -3.99 14.21
C ALA A 110 -9.33 -3.31 13.00
N LEU A 111 -10.01 -3.30 11.85
CA LEU A 111 -9.53 -2.64 10.65
C LEU A 111 -9.67 -1.11 10.75
N VAL A 112 -10.84 -0.61 11.09
CA VAL A 112 -11.17 0.84 11.13
C VAL A 112 -10.73 1.47 12.44
N GLY A 113 -10.90 0.75 13.53
CA GLY A 113 -10.71 1.23 14.88
C GLY A 113 -12.04 1.27 15.67
N GLY A 114 -11.96 1.49 16.94
CA GLY A 114 -13.13 1.51 17.81
C GLY A 114 -12.79 1.23 19.28
N GLY A 115 -13.75 0.65 19.98
CA GLY A 115 -13.66 0.40 21.42
C GLY A 115 -14.44 1.43 22.25
N THR A 116 -14.46 1.23 23.55
CA THR A 116 -15.10 2.17 24.52
C THR A 116 -14.39 3.52 24.46
N TYR A 117 -13.07 3.50 24.39
CA TYR A 117 -12.23 4.65 24.04
C TYR A 117 -11.79 4.45 22.60
N PRO A 118 -12.11 5.38 21.68
CA PRO A 118 -11.77 5.25 20.27
C PRO A 118 -10.27 5.03 20.05
N GLN A 119 -9.91 3.84 19.61
CA GLN A 119 -8.53 3.48 19.27
C GLN A 119 -8.37 3.38 17.76
N PRO A 120 -7.21 3.78 17.18
CA PRO A 120 -6.96 3.64 15.76
C PRO A 120 -6.84 2.16 15.36
N GLY A 121 -7.42 1.79 14.21
CA GLY A 121 -7.30 0.46 13.62
C GLY A 121 -6.15 0.35 12.64
N GLU A 122 -6.07 -0.79 11.93
CA GLU A 122 -5.00 -1.07 10.97
C GLU A 122 -4.92 -0.04 9.83
N ILE A 123 -6.05 0.52 9.40
CA ILE A 123 -6.12 1.59 8.40
C ILE A 123 -5.34 2.83 8.86
N SER A 124 -5.59 3.29 10.08
CA SER A 124 -4.89 4.46 10.64
C SER A 124 -3.44 4.14 10.98
N LEU A 125 -3.14 2.91 11.40
CA LEU A 125 -1.75 2.45 11.62
C LEU A 125 -0.95 2.35 10.32
N ALA A 126 -1.61 2.26 9.16
CA ALA A 126 -0.97 2.30 7.85
C ALA A 126 -0.73 3.74 7.34
N HIS A 127 -1.16 4.76 8.07
CA HIS A 127 -1.00 6.16 7.67
C HIS A 127 0.44 6.49 7.30
N ASN A 128 0.64 7.20 6.18
CA ASN A 128 1.92 7.50 5.54
C ASN A 128 2.73 6.26 5.12
N GLY A 129 2.10 5.10 5.00
CA GLY A 129 2.73 3.85 4.65
C GLY A 129 1.92 3.01 3.67
N VAL A 130 1.97 1.70 3.87
CA VAL A 130 1.34 0.70 3.02
C VAL A 130 0.35 -0.13 3.84
N LEU A 131 -0.87 -0.26 3.33
CA LEU A 131 -1.82 -1.27 3.78
C LEU A 131 -1.84 -2.40 2.74
N PHE A 132 -1.42 -3.59 3.14
CA PHE A 132 -1.41 -4.77 2.28
C PHE A 132 -2.55 -5.71 2.66
N LEU A 133 -3.46 -5.94 1.71
CA LEU A 133 -4.56 -6.90 1.84
C LEU A 133 -4.28 -8.11 0.95
N ASP A 134 -3.75 -9.16 1.56
CA ASP A 134 -3.50 -10.43 0.87
C ASP A 134 -4.81 -11.23 0.75
N GLU A 135 -5.00 -11.92 -0.37
CA GLU A 135 -6.21 -12.70 -0.64
C GLU A 135 -7.50 -11.84 -0.53
N LEU A 136 -7.52 -10.71 -1.22
CA LEU A 136 -8.60 -9.71 -1.12
C LEU A 136 -10.02 -10.30 -1.16
N PRO A 137 -10.38 -11.28 -2.02
CA PRO A 137 -11.72 -11.88 -2.04
C PRO A 137 -12.06 -12.75 -0.81
N GLU A 138 -11.10 -13.04 0.07
CA GLU A 138 -11.36 -13.82 1.29
C GLU A 138 -11.78 -12.94 2.48
N PHE A 139 -11.59 -11.61 2.37
CA PHE A 139 -12.13 -10.68 3.36
C PHE A 139 -13.65 -10.66 3.33
N LYS A 140 -14.28 -10.51 4.49
CA LYS A 140 -15.72 -10.32 4.58
C LYS A 140 -16.12 -9.06 3.82
N ARG A 141 -17.21 -9.12 3.06
CA ARG A 141 -17.69 -7.99 2.27
C ARG A 141 -17.89 -6.72 3.12
N ALA A 142 -18.45 -6.85 4.31
CA ALA A 142 -18.63 -5.72 5.22
C ALA A 142 -17.29 -5.03 5.59
N VAL A 143 -16.21 -5.81 5.74
CA VAL A 143 -14.86 -5.30 6.02
C VAL A 143 -14.30 -4.55 4.81
N LEU A 144 -14.55 -5.01 3.60
CA LEU A 144 -14.12 -4.32 2.38
C LEU A 144 -14.91 -3.03 2.12
N GLU A 145 -16.19 -3.00 2.44
CA GLU A 145 -17.03 -1.80 2.25
C GLU A 145 -16.60 -0.64 3.16
N VAL A 146 -16.11 -0.89 4.37
CA VAL A 146 -15.61 0.18 5.26
C VAL A 146 -14.31 0.81 4.77
N MET A 147 -13.60 0.16 3.83
CA MET A 147 -12.40 0.70 3.20
C MET A 147 -12.69 1.86 2.24
N ARG A 148 -13.91 1.98 1.73
CA ARG A 148 -14.25 2.98 0.70
C ARG A 148 -14.00 4.40 1.18
N GLN A 149 -14.51 4.75 2.36
CA GLN A 149 -14.33 6.08 2.92
C GLN A 149 -12.86 6.44 3.13
N PRO A 150 -12.03 5.64 3.83
CA PRO A 150 -10.60 5.94 3.97
C PRO A 150 -9.83 6.10 2.65
N LEU A 151 -10.22 5.35 1.62
CA LEU A 151 -9.59 5.46 0.30
C LEU A 151 -9.96 6.76 -0.43
N GLU A 152 -11.15 7.32 -0.17
CA GLU A 152 -11.61 8.59 -0.73
C GLU A 152 -11.14 9.78 0.11
N ASP A 153 -11.50 9.79 1.40
CA ASP A 153 -11.34 10.95 2.28
C ASP A 153 -9.96 11.00 2.97
N ARG A 154 -9.21 9.88 2.94
CA ARG A 154 -7.91 9.73 3.61
C ARG A 154 -7.96 9.96 5.11
N GLU A 155 -9.12 9.76 5.68
CA GLU A 155 -9.37 9.81 7.12
C GLU A 155 -10.42 8.78 7.53
N VAL A 156 -10.40 8.43 8.81
CA VAL A 156 -11.35 7.54 9.45
C VAL A 156 -12.00 8.27 10.60
N THR A 157 -13.32 8.36 10.58
CA THR A 157 -14.12 8.92 11.69
C THR A 157 -14.66 7.80 12.56
N ILE A 158 -14.25 7.76 13.81
CA ILE A 158 -14.79 6.83 14.82
C ILE A 158 -15.73 7.61 15.73
N SER A 159 -17.04 7.40 15.55
CA SER A 159 -18.07 8.03 16.35
C SER A 159 -18.62 7.08 17.41
N ARG A 160 -18.71 7.55 18.65
CA ARG A 160 -19.33 6.88 19.81
C ARG A 160 -20.22 7.90 20.53
N ALA A 161 -21.10 7.42 21.39
CA ALA A 161 -22.09 8.27 22.06
C ALA A 161 -21.52 9.52 22.75
N ARG A 162 -20.26 9.48 23.19
CA ARG A 162 -19.61 10.58 23.92
C ARG A 162 -18.41 11.18 23.19
N PHE A 163 -17.92 10.54 22.12
CA PHE A 163 -16.68 10.93 21.43
C PHE A 163 -16.84 10.76 19.93
N SER A 164 -16.30 11.71 19.18
CA SER A 164 -16.01 11.55 17.76
C SER A 164 -14.56 11.92 17.55
N VAL A 165 -13.79 11.02 16.97
CA VAL A 165 -12.35 11.18 16.71
C VAL A 165 -12.07 10.87 15.25
N ASN A 166 -11.34 11.78 14.59
CA ASN A 166 -10.84 11.57 13.24
C ASN A 166 -9.38 11.15 13.30
N TYR A 167 -9.05 10.05 12.65
CA TYR A 167 -7.70 9.59 12.46
C TYR A 167 -7.32 9.75 10.98
N PRO A 168 -6.16 10.35 10.67
CA PRO A 168 -5.67 10.38 9.31
C PRO A 168 -5.36 8.95 8.83
N SER A 169 -5.63 8.68 7.56
CA SER A 169 -5.46 7.36 6.94
C SER A 169 -4.97 7.45 5.49
N SER A 170 -4.02 8.35 5.25
CA SER A 170 -3.38 8.45 3.94
C SER A 170 -2.35 7.33 3.77
N PHE A 171 -2.73 6.26 3.12
CA PHE A 171 -1.90 5.09 2.85
C PHE A 171 -1.97 4.70 1.37
N MET A 172 -0.99 3.93 0.91
CA MET A 172 -1.03 3.25 -0.37
C MET A 172 -1.62 1.86 -0.15
N LEU A 173 -2.73 1.55 -0.84
CA LEU A 173 -3.29 0.21 -0.83
C LEU A 173 -2.54 -0.67 -1.82
N VAL A 174 -1.99 -1.77 -1.32
CA VAL A 174 -1.51 -2.88 -2.13
C VAL A 174 -2.41 -4.07 -1.82
N ALA A 175 -3.08 -4.61 -2.81
CA ALA A 175 -3.91 -5.79 -2.65
C ALA A 175 -3.35 -6.96 -3.46
N SER A 176 -3.69 -8.17 -3.07
CA SER A 176 -3.39 -9.35 -3.87
C SER A 176 -4.62 -10.26 -3.97
N MET A 177 -4.71 -10.99 -5.09
CA MET A 177 -5.70 -12.04 -5.25
C MET A 177 -5.23 -13.10 -6.22
N ASN A 178 -5.83 -14.28 -6.14
CA ASN A 178 -5.70 -15.29 -7.17
C ASN A 178 -6.65 -14.96 -8.33
N PRO A 179 -6.35 -15.38 -9.58
CA PRO A 179 -7.19 -15.07 -10.73
C PRO A 179 -8.52 -15.81 -10.72
N SER A 180 -8.62 -16.93 -9.99
CA SER A 180 -9.81 -17.75 -9.86
C SER A 180 -9.87 -18.47 -8.50
N PRO A 181 -11.00 -19.11 -8.14
CA PRO A 181 -11.07 -19.97 -6.95
C PRO A 181 -10.08 -21.14 -6.96
N SER A 182 -9.78 -21.69 -8.14
CA SER A 182 -8.75 -22.75 -8.29
C SER A 182 -7.34 -22.23 -8.21
N GLY A 183 -7.16 -20.91 -8.26
CA GLY A 183 -5.84 -20.25 -8.18
C GLY A 183 -5.16 -20.01 -9.52
N TYR A 184 -5.74 -20.43 -10.64
CA TYR A 184 -5.15 -20.33 -11.98
C TYR A 184 -5.93 -19.37 -12.88
N PHE A 185 -5.27 -18.83 -13.90
CA PHE A 185 -5.95 -18.01 -14.91
C PHE A 185 -6.98 -18.83 -15.70
N PRO A 186 -8.01 -18.20 -16.28
CA PRO A 186 -9.05 -18.92 -17.03
C PRO A 186 -8.53 -19.82 -18.16
N ASP A 187 -7.46 -19.39 -18.81
CA ASP A 187 -6.85 -20.09 -19.95
C ASP A 187 -5.80 -21.14 -19.51
N ASP A 188 -5.51 -21.26 -18.21
CA ASP A 188 -4.56 -22.23 -17.69
C ASP A 188 -5.18 -23.62 -17.68
N PRO A 189 -4.48 -24.67 -18.20
CA PRO A 189 -4.97 -26.05 -18.19
C PRO A 189 -5.30 -26.59 -16.79
N ASN A 190 -4.71 -26.02 -15.75
CA ASN A 190 -4.95 -26.39 -14.35
C ASN A 190 -6.17 -25.67 -13.74
N ASN A 191 -6.81 -24.77 -14.48
CA ASN A 191 -8.01 -24.10 -14.00
C ASN A 191 -9.20 -25.06 -14.01
N THR A 192 -9.69 -25.39 -12.81
CA THR A 192 -10.85 -26.27 -12.60
C THR A 192 -12.12 -25.51 -12.24
N SER A 193 -12.06 -24.17 -12.18
CA SER A 193 -13.19 -23.33 -11.78
C SER A 193 -14.25 -23.26 -12.87
N SER A 194 -15.49 -23.55 -12.51
CA SER A 194 -16.63 -23.30 -13.39
C SER A 194 -16.92 -21.80 -13.54
N GLN A 195 -17.63 -21.44 -14.59
CA GLN A 195 -18.02 -20.05 -14.84
C GLN A 195 -18.87 -19.46 -13.69
N THR A 196 -19.72 -20.29 -13.07
CA THR A 196 -20.54 -19.89 -11.92
C THR A 196 -19.68 -19.61 -10.67
N GLU A 197 -18.64 -20.43 -10.43
CA GLU A 197 -17.70 -20.20 -9.31
C GLU A 197 -16.87 -18.95 -9.53
N MET A 198 -16.41 -18.72 -10.76
CA MET A 198 -15.72 -17.48 -11.14
C MET A 198 -16.58 -16.26 -10.86
N GLN A 199 -17.85 -16.27 -11.30
CA GLN A 199 -18.77 -15.16 -11.07
C GLN A 199 -19.00 -14.91 -9.57
N ARG A 200 -19.19 -15.96 -8.77
CA ARG A 200 -19.33 -15.86 -7.31
C ARG A 200 -18.06 -15.29 -6.65
N TYR A 201 -16.91 -15.71 -7.13
CA TYR A 201 -15.62 -15.23 -6.63
C TYR A 201 -15.42 -13.74 -6.90
N MET A 202 -15.66 -13.30 -8.13
CA MET A 202 -15.55 -11.89 -8.51
C MET A 202 -16.60 -11.02 -7.82
N ASN A 203 -17.81 -11.53 -7.58
CA ASN A 203 -18.89 -10.81 -6.89
C ASN A 203 -18.60 -10.56 -5.39
N LYS A 204 -17.56 -11.18 -4.81
CA LYS A 204 -17.10 -10.83 -3.46
C LYS A 204 -16.51 -9.41 -3.40
N LEU A 205 -15.96 -8.92 -4.50
CA LEU A 205 -15.43 -7.58 -4.65
C LEU A 205 -16.49 -6.65 -5.24
N SER A 206 -16.68 -5.50 -4.62
CA SER A 206 -17.60 -4.50 -5.17
C SER A 206 -16.91 -3.65 -6.24
N GLY A 207 -17.67 -3.29 -7.29
CA GLY A 207 -17.20 -2.36 -8.31
C GLY A 207 -16.60 -1.07 -7.71
N PRO A 208 -17.32 -0.39 -6.80
CA PRO A 208 -16.80 0.82 -6.16
C PRO A 208 -15.48 0.67 -5.41
N LEU A 209 -15.16 -0.51 -4.86
CA LEU A 209 -13.84 -0.77 -4.28
C LEU A 209 -12.78 -0.92 -5.38
N LEU A 210 -13.08 -1.68 -6.43
CA LEU A 210 -12.16 -1.88 -7.55
C LEU A 210 -11.86 -0.57 -8.28
N ASP A 211 -12.84 0.32 -8.40
CA ASP A 211 -12.68 1.66 -9.00
C ASP A 211 -11.70 2.56 -8.22
N ARG A 212 -11.39 2.22 -6.96
CA ARG A 212 -10.41 2.91 -6.12
C ARG A 212 -9.01 2.31 -6.21
N ILE A 213 -8.84 1.25 -6.99
CA ILE A 213 -7.55 0.61 -7.24
C ILE A 213 -7.14 0.95 -8.68
N ASP A 214 -6.22 1.87 -8.83
CA ASP A 214 -5.87 2.47 -10.13
C ASP A 214 -5.12 1.51 -11.06
N ILE A 215 -4.30 0.61 -10.48
CA ILE A 215 -3.41 -0.27 -11.23
C ILE A 215 -3.76 -1.73 -10.93
N HIS A 216 -4.11 -2.47 -11.99
CA HIS A 216 -4.32 -3.91 -11.93
C HIS A 216 -3.22 -4.58 -12.73
N ILE A 217 -2.45 -5.46 -12.10
CA ILE A 217 -1.29 -6.10 -12.74
C ILE A 217 -1.31 -7.62 -12.55
N GLU A 218 -1.06 -8.33 -13.63
CA GLU A 218 -0.87 -9.78 -13.60
C GLU A 218 0.55 -10.11 -13.15
N VAL A 219 0.66 -11.01 -12.17
CA VAL A 219 1.91 -11.52 -11.64
C VAL A 219 2.00 -13.00 -11.97
N GLN A 220 2.79 -13.34 -12.98
CA GLN A 220 2.98 -14.71 -13.41
C GLN A 220 4.02 -15.43 -12.55
N LYS A 221 4.04 -16.76 -12.58
CA LYS A 221 5.12 -17.52 -11.97
C LYS A 221 6.43 -17.25 -12.70
N VAL A 222 7.50 -17.12 -11.94
CA VAL A 222 8.85 -17.01 -12.50
C VAL A 222 9.32 -18.39 -12.90
N GLU A 223 9.80 -18.53 -14.13
CA GLU A 223 10.36 -19.78 -14.65
C GLU A 223 11.63 -20.17 -13.88
N PHE A 224 11.88 -21.48 -13.79
CA PHE A 224 12.99 -22.01 -13.00
C PHE A 224 14.35 -21.49 -13.50
N GLU A 225 14.52 -21.31 -14.80
CA GLU A 225 15.72 -20.76 -15.42
C GLU A 225 16.01 -19.35 -14.90
N GLN A 226 15.01 -18.49 -14.82
CA GLN A 226 15.14 -17.13 -14.28
C GLN A 226 15.48 -17.12 -12.78
N LEU A 227 14.93 -18.08 -12.02
CA LEU A 227 15.28 -18.24 -10.61
C LEU A 227 16.73 -18.69 -10.40
N ALA A 228 17.26 -19.50 -11.33
CA ALA A 228 18.62 -20.00 -11.29
C ALA A 228 19.66 -18.96 -11.72
N GLU A 229 19.26 -17.87 -12.39
CA GLU A 229 20.18 -16.80 -12.79
C GLU A 229 20.88 -16.18 -11.59
N LYS A 230 22.21 -16.06 -11.66
CA LYS A 230 23.03 -15.41 -10.64
C LYS A 230 22.93 -13.88 -10.66
N ARG A 231 22.31 -13.30 -11.71
CA ARG A 231 22.19 -11.85 -11.86
C ARG A 231 21.24 -11.29 -10.79
N LYS A 232 21.71 -10.32 -10.03
CA LYS A 232 20.85 -9.55 -9.10
C LYS A 232 19.92 -8.65 -9.91
N GLY A 233 18.69 -8.51 -9.45
CA GLY A 233 17.75 -7.54 -9.98
C GLY A 233 18.18 -6.10 -9.65
N GLU A 234 17.42 -5.13 -10.13
CA GLU A 234 17.61 -3.73 -9.82
C GLU A 234 17.34 -3.46 -8.31
N SER A 235 18.18 -2.64 -7.71
CA SER A 235 18.06 -2.35 -6.25
C SER A 235 16.90 -1.41 -5.92
N SER A 236 16.39 -1.51 -4.71
CA SER A 236 15.38 -0.59 -4.20
C SER A 236 15.83 0.86 -4.23
N ILE A 237 17.13 1.13 -4.07
CA ILE A 237 17.70 2.48 -4.12
C ILE A 237 17.56 3.07 -5.52
N GLU A 238 17.92 2.32 -6.57
CA GLU A 238 17.82 2.77 -7.96
C GLU A 238 16.37 3.07 -8.36
N ILE A 239 15.43 2.20 -7.96
CA ILE A 239 13.99 2.41 -8.20
C ILE A 239 13.51 3.65 -7.45
N ARG A 240 13.87 3.79 -6.17
CA ARG A 240 13.47 4.91 -5.33
C ARG A 240 14.00 6.25 -5.86
N ASP A 241 15.20 6.29 -6.42
CA ASP A 241 15.75 7.50 -7.02
C ASP A 241 14.90 8.00 -8.19
N ARG A 242 14.36 7.09 -9.01
CA ARG A 242 13.42 7.45 -10.07
C ARG A 242 12.07 7.92 -9.52
N VAL A 243 11.58 7.24 -8.47
CA VAL A 243 10.35 7.64 -7.76
C VAL A 243 10.51 9.05 -7.18
N LEU A 244 11.64 9.37 -6.55
CA LEU A 244 11.93 10.69 -6.00
C LEU A 244 11.94 11.77 -7.08
N LYS A 245 12.61 11.54 -8.22
CA LYS A 245 12.61 12.47 -9.36
C LYS A 245 11.20 12.74 -9.87
N ALA A 246 10.37 11.69 -9.99
CA ALA A 246 8.98 11.85 -10.39
C ALA A 246 8.17 12.67 -9.37
N ARG A 247 8.41 12.45 -8.06
CA ARG A 247 7.77 13.22 -6.98
C ARG A 247 8.19 14.68 -6.96
N GLU A 248 9.43 15.00 -7.28
CA GLU A 248 9.90 16.38 -7.41
C GLU A 248 9.17 17.12 -8.55
N ILE A 249 8.94 16.45 -9.68
CA ILE A 249 8.16 17.00 -10.79
C ILE A 249 6.72 17.27 -10.35
N GLN A 250 6.10 16.32 -9.66
CA GLN A 250 4.73 16.46 -9.14
C GLN A 250 4.64 17.60 -8.11
N ALA A 251 5.60 17.71 -7.19
CA ALA A 251 5.65 18.79 -6.21
C ALA A 251 5.72 20.19 -6.86
N LYS A 252 6.46 20.32 -7.97
CA LYS A 252 6.50 21.55 -8.75
C LYS A 252 5.17 21.81 -9.48
N ARG A 253 4.57 20.76 -10.06
CA ARG A 253 3.30 20.82 -10.78
C ARG A 253 2.15 21.27 -9.89
N TYR A 254 2.11 20.78 -8.66
CA TYR A 254 1.00 20.98 -7.73
C TYR A 254 1.27 22.04 -6.66
N LYS A 255 2.31 22.86 -6.82
CA LYS A 255 2.76 23.83 -5.80
C LYS A 255 1.64 24.76 -5.28
N GLU A 256 0.66 25.07 -6.12
CA GLU A 256 -0.46 25.97 -5.80
C GLU A 256 -1.77 25.21 -5.54
N LEU A 257 -1.73 23.88 -5.51
CA LEU A 257 -2.88 23.00 -5.30
C LEU A 257 -2.74 22.26 -3.99
N ASP A 258 -3.86 21.89 -3.39
CA ASP A 258 -3.88 21.06 -2.16
C ASP A 258 -3.80 19.56 -2.50
N ILE A 259 -2.88 19.22 -3.39
CA ILE A 259 -2.56 17.83 -3.77
C ILE A 259 -1.05 17.65 -3.83
N ASN A 260 -0.58 16.45 -3.52
CA ASN A 260 0.86 16.14 -3.42
C ASN A 260 1.35 15.20 -4.53
N TYR A 261 0.47 14.39 -5.13
CA TYR A 261 0.83 13.39 -6.13
C TYR A 261 -0.35 13.06 -7.06
N ASN A 262 -0.04 12.42 -8.18
CA ASN A 262 -0.97 12.19 -9.29
C ASN A 262 -2.28 11.50 -8.90
N ALA A 263 -2.26 10.52 -7.99
CA ALA A 263 -3.46 9.82 -7.53
C ALA A 263 -4.47 10.73 -6.78
N GLN A 264 -4.10 11.98 -6.50
CA GLN A 264 -4.98 12.96 -5.87
C GLN A 264 -5.66 13.91 -6.86
N MET A 265 -5.32 13.81 -8.16
CA MET A 265 -5.91 14.66 -9.20
C MET A 265 -7.41 14.42 -9.28
N GLY A 266 -8.16 15.52 -9.29
CA GLY A 266 -9.57 15.55 -9.66
C GLY A 266 -9.77 15.72 -11.17
N PRO A 267 -11.01 15.77 -11.65
CA PRO A 267 -11.31 15.91 -13.08
C PRO A 267 -10.65 17.12 -13.74
N LYS A 268 -10.56 18.26 -13.05
CA LYS A 268 -9.93 19.49 -13.57
C LYS A 268 -8.42 19.34 -13.78
N GLU A 269 -7.75 18.68 -12.85
CA GLU A 269 -6.31 18.43 -12.93
C GLU A 269 -6.02 17.40 -14.02
N ILE A 270 -6.85 16.36 -14.14
CA ILE A 270 -6.73 15.35 -15.21
C ILE A 270 -6.88 16.00 -16.57
N GLU A 271 -7.92 16.82 -16.79
CA GLU A 271 -8.11 17.56 -18.05
C GLU A 271 -6.91 18.47 -18.38
N LYS A 272 -6.35 19.13 -17.37
CA LYS A 272 -5.22 20.05 -17.55
C LYS A 272 -3.88 19.37 -17.81
N TYR A 273 -3.61 18.24 -17.14
CA TYR A 273 -2.26 17.64 -17.08
C TYR A 273 -2.16 16.28 -17.77
N CYS A 274 -3.29 15.66 -18.15
CA CYS A 274 -3.35 14.35 -18.78
C CYS A 274 -3.98 14.44 -20.17
N ASP A 275 -3.75 15.54 -20.90
CA ASP A 275 -4.16 15.68 -22.28
C ASP A 275 -3.45 14.61 -23.13
N LEU A 276 -4.24 13.74 -23.76
CA LEU A 276 -3.74 12.71 -24.64
C LEU A 276 -3.76 13.29 -26.06
N ASP A 277 -2.60 13.37 -26.68
CA ASP A 277 -2.51 13.66 -28.11
C ASP A 277 -3.38 12.66 -28.89
N SER A 278 -4.32 13.17 -29.69
CA SER A 278 -5.26 12.39 -30.49
C SER A 278 -4.60 11.71 -31.68
#